data_d9a48429c08ea9ecb5065e0c17e894b6
#
_entry.id   d9a48429c08ea9ecb5065e0c17e894b6
#
_cell.length_a   1.000
_cell.length_b   1.000
_cell.length_c   1.000
_cell.angle_alpha   90.00
_cell.angle_beta   90.00
_cell.angle_gamma   90.00
#
_symmetry.space_group_name_H-M   'P 1'
#
loop_
_entity.id
_entity.type
_entity.pdbx_description
1 polymer ?
#
loop_
_entity_poly.entity_id
_entity_poly.type
_entity_poly.pdbx_seq_one_letter_code
_entity_poly.pdbx_strand_id
1 'polypeptide(L)'
;MRGTKAAGPPAAPSKAAPSKAALSRAAEPSRLSREVRRDALLDAALALIGADGVEAVSMEAVAEGAGVSRPLVYKHFANRGELLAAVYRRESVTLYHELSAEVAAAGSLEDMYRILIRGSLRAAKERGPVFIALRQAGAWTRDLRREQRGRDQDTVRAFADRAAGERQLDRAAATSATVVVLGAIDPLLAQWRRRPTAAHARLLEEIYLNMVRAAYAAVPPAEPEA
;
A
#
# COMPACT_ATOMS: atom_id res chain seq x y z
N MET A 1 55.23 49.67 -55.42
CA MET A 1 53.90 49.93 -54.95
C MET A 1 53.17 48.62 -54.84
N ARG A 2 52.88 48.18 -53.63
CA ARG A 2 52.31 46.83 -53.34
C ARG A 2 50.85 46.98 -52.92
N GLY A 3 49.97 46.38 -53.71
CA GLY A 3 48.53 46.38 -53.49
C GLY A 3 48.10 45.40 -52.41
N THR A 4 47.42 45.88 -51.41
CA THR A 4 46.86 45.11 -50.28
C THR A 4 45.53 44.50 -50.67
N LYS A 5 45.41 43.17 -50.56
CA LYS A 5 44.21 42.36 -50.84
C LYS A 5 43.35 42.32 -49.60
N ALA A 6 42.10 42.82 -49.64
CA ALA A 6 41.16 42.80 -48.57
C ALA A 6 40.58 41.41 -48.37
N ALA A 7 40.55 40.95 -47.12
CA ALA A 7 39.92 39.70 -46.71
C ALA A 7 38.41 39.91 -46.52
N GLY A 8 37.61 39.00 -47.05
CA GLY A 8 36.16 38.98 -46.92
C GLY A 8 35.69 38.41 -45.52
N PRO A 9 34.46 38.70 -45.09
CA PRO A 9 33.95 38.33 -43.76
C PRO A 9 33.71 36.83 -43.60
N PRO A 10 33.83 36.32 -42.35
CA PRO A 10 33.62 34.88 -42.07
C PRO A 10 32.16 34.45 -42.16
N ALA A 11 31.94 33.24 -42.67
CA ALA A 11 30.63 32.60 -42.84
C ALA A 11 29.97 32.30 -41.50
N ALA A 12 28.66 32.51 -41.41
CA ALA A 12 27.82 32.21 -40.26
C ALA A 12 27.71 30.69 -40.01
N PRO A 13 27.60 30.23 -38.73
CA PRO A 13 27.50 28.82 -38.43
C PRO A 13 26.10 28.28 -38.80
N SER A 14 26.10 27.18 -39.55
CA SER A 14 24.91 26.39 -39.93
C SER A 14 24.23 25.84 -38.69
N LYS A 15 22.92 26.11 -38.53
CA LYS A 15 22.07 25.47 -37.51
C LYS A 15 21.90 23.98 -37.86
N ALA A 16 22.63 23.13 -37.17
CA ALA A 16 22.41 21.69 -37.23
C ALA A 16 21.04 21.34 -36.62
N ALA A 17 20.22 20.59 -37.37
CA ALA A 17 18.95 20.05 -36.87
C ALA A 17 19.19 19.06 -35.71
N PRO A 18 18.35 19.05 -34.67
CA PRO A 18 18.55 18.13 -33.55
C PRO A 18 18.36 16.67 -34.02
N SER A 19 19.28 15.81 -33.59
CA SER A 19 19.30 14.41 -33.96
C SER A 19 18.09 13.66 -33.32
N LYS A 20 17.60 12.59 -34.00
CA LYS A 20 16.52 11.72 -33.53
C LYS A 20 16.74 11.18 -32.10
N ALA A 21 17.97 11.09 -31.61
CA ALA A 21 18.32 10.68 -30.26
C ALA A 21 17.98 11.75 -29.19
N ALA A 22 17.91 13.04 -29.56
CA ALA A 22 17.50 14.13 -28.67
C ALA A 22 15.97 14.16 -28.46
N LEU A 23 15.19 13.67 -29.44
CA LEU A 23 13.73 13.59 -29.36
C LEU A 23 13.23 12.39 -28.53
N SER A 24 14.04 11.33 -28.40
CA SER A 24 13.69 10.14 -27.59
C SER A 24 13.80 10.38 -26.07
N ARG A 25 14.65 11.32 -25.63
CA ARG A 25 14.78 11.67 -24.21
C ARG A 25 13.68 12.59 -23.66
N ALA A 26 12.89 13.19 -24.52
CA ALA A 26 11.77 14.07 -24.13
C ALA A 26 10.50 13.32 -23.74
N ALA A 27 10.43 11.98 -23.90
CA ALA A 27 9.25 11.18 -23.60
C ALA A 27 9.15 10.69 -22.13
N GLU A 28 10.23 10.67 -21.35
CA GLU A 28 10.24 10.28 -19.94
C GLU A 28 9.63 11.30 -18.97
N PRO A 29 9.76 12.64 -19.17
CA PRO A 29 9.16 13.60 -18.25
C PRO A 29 7.63 13.53 -18.19
N SER A 30 6.99 12.99 -19.24
CA SER A 30 5.53 12.92 -19.33
C SER A 30 4.91 11.79 -18.49
N ARG A 31 5.57 10.65 -18.32
CA ARG A 31 5.07 9.54 -17.49
C ARG A 31 5.25 9.82 -15.99
N LEU A 32 6.44 10.20 -15.58
CA LEU A 32 6.73 10.65 -14.20
C LEU A 32 5.79 11.80 -13.78
N SER A 33 5.55 12.76 -14.70
CA SER A 33 4.60 13.85 -14.43
C SER A 33 3.14 13.38 -14.31
N ARG A 34 2.76 12.26 -14.96
CA ARG A 34 1.39 11.71 -14.86
C ARG A 34 1.16 10.97 -13.55
N GLU A 35 2.12 10.17 -13.10
CA GLU A 35 2.04 9.46 -11.82
C GLU A 35 2.09 10.43 -10.64
N VAL A 36 3.03 11.37 -10.63
CA VAL A 36 3.13 12.43 -9.61
C VAL A 36 1.83 13.23 -9.51
N ARG A 37 1.20 13.56 -10.63
CA ARG A 37 -0.10 14.27 -10.62
C ARG A 37 -1.22 13.38 -10.10
N ARG A 38 -1.22 12.09 -10.45
CA ARG A 38 -2.20 11.15 -9.92
C ARG A 38 -2.09 11.02 -8.41
N ASP A 39 -0.89 10.94 -7.88
CA ASP A 39 -0.63 10.86 -6.45
C ASP A 39 -1.05 12.14 -5.73
N ALA A 40 -0.76 13.31 -6.29
CA ALA A 40 -1.24 14.60 -5.74
C ALA A 40 -2.78 14.67 -5.64
N LEU A 41 -3.51 14.09 -6.62
CA LEU A 41 -4.97 14.00 -6.56
C LEU A 41 -5.43 13.05 -5.45
N LEU A 42 -4.74 11.94 -5.25
CA LEU A 42 -5.05 11.01 -4.15
C LEU A 42 -4.72 11.62 -2.78
N ASP A 43 -3.66 12.42 -2.68
CA ASP A 43 -3.31 13.16 -1.45
C ASP A 43 -4.37 14.21 -1.10
N ALA A 44 -4.83 14.97 -2.08
CA ALA A 44 -5.91 15.93 -1.89
C ALA A 44 -7.22 15.24 -1.44
N ALA A 45 -7.57 14.10 -2.06
CA ALA A 45 -8.73 13.33 -1.65
C ALA A 45 -8.60 12.78 -0.23
N LEU A 46 -7.43 12.27 0.14
CA LEU A 46 -7.16 11.75 1.50
C LEU A 46 -7.23 12.87 2.55
N ALA A 47 -6.69 14.05 2.24
CA ALA A 47 -6.77 15.23 3.11
C ALA A 47 -8.22 15.65 3.35
N LEU A 48 -9.06 15.69 2.31
CA LEU A 48 -10.50 15.98 2.43
C LEU A 48 -11.22 14.93 3.31
N ILE A 49 -10.92 13.64 3.12
CA ILE A 49 -11.51 12.58 3.96
C ILE A 49 -11.13 12.77 5.42
N GLY A 50 -9.89 13.16 5.69
CA GLY A 50 -9.40 13.38 7.06
C GLY A 50 -10.00 14.60 7.74
N ALA A 51 -10.23 15.69 7.00
CA ALA A 51 -10.75 16.95 7.53
C ALA A 51 -12.28 16.95 7.64
N ASP A 52 -12.97 16.56 6.57
CA ASP A 52 -14.41 16.81 6.40
C ASP A 52 -15.21 15.52 6.13
N GLY A 53 -14.55 14.38 6.13
CA GLY A 53 -15.16 13.09 5.86
C GLY A 53 -15.28 12.74 4.38
N VAL A 54 -15.67 11.50 4.10
CA VAL A 54 -15.71 10.95 2.73
C VAL A 54 -16.74 11.68 1.84
N GLU A 55 -17.80 12.25 2.42
CA GLU A 55 -18.84 12.96 1.66
C GLU A 55 -18.36 14.32 1.10
N ALA A 56 -17.33 14.92 1.69
CA ALA A 56 -16.70 16.13 1.16
C ALA A 56 -15.90 15.88 -0.14
N VAL A 57 -15.56 14.64 -0.45
CA VAL A 57 -14.81 14.30 -1.65
C VAL A 57 -15.69 14.43 -2.88
N SER A 58 -15.43 15.41 -3.70
CA SER A 58 -15.99 15.56 -5.05
C SER A 58 -14.85 15.77 -6.05
N MET A 59 -15.13 15.59 -7.34
CA MET A 59 -14.12 15.84 -8.39
C MET A 59 -13.66 17.30 -8.41
N GLU A 60 -14.56 18.22 -8.03
CA GLU A 60 -14.31 19.65 -7.88
C GLU A 60 -13.43 19.95 -6.68
N ALA A 61 -13.80 19.46 -5.49
CA ALA A 61 -13.05 19.68 -4.25
C ALA A 61 -11.62 19.11 -4.35
N VAL A 62 -11.46 17.96 -4.99
CA VAL A 62 -10.15 17.37 -5.24
C VAL A 62 -9.32 18.19 -6.23
N ALA A 63 -9.96 18.76 -7.28
CA ALA A 63 -9.27 19.65 -8.21
C ALA A 63 -8.77 20.91 -7.50
N GLU A 64 -9.61 21.51 -6.66
CA GLU A 64 -9.27 22.68 -5.84
C GLU A 64 -8.14 22.35 -4.85
N GLY A 65 -8.28 21.27 -4.08
CA GLY A 65 -7.27 20.84 -3.10
C GLY A 65 -5.92 20.50 -3.71
N ALA A 66 -5.91 19.99 -4.94
CA ALA A 66 -4.67 19.68 -5.68
C ALA A 66 -4.15 20.86 -6.52
N GLY A 67 -4.84 22.01 -6.56
CA GLY A 67 -4.44 23.16 -7.36
C GLY A 67 -4.48 22.93 -8.87
N VAL A 68 -5.39 22.08 -9.36
CA VAL A 68 -5.49 21.71 -10.78
C VAL A 68 -6.89 21.96 -11.36
N SER A 69 -7.01 21.88 -12.68
CA SER A 69 -8.31 22.01 -13.32
C SER A 69 -9.16 20.74 -13.18
N ARG A 70 -10.49 20.88 -13.04
CA ARG A 70 -11.44 19.76 -13.00
C ARG A 70 -11.29 18.77 -14.18
N PRO A 71 -11.11 19.19 -15.45
CA PRO A 71 -10.84 18.28 -16.56
C PRO A 71 -9.62 17.39 -16.34
N LEU A 72 -8.59 17.89 -15.61
CA LEU A 72 -7.42 17.09 -15.31
C LEU A 72 -7.75 15.95 -14.35
N VAL A 73 -8.61 16.16 -13.35
CA VAL A 73 -9.08 15.09 -12.45
C VAL A 73 -9.79 14.00 -13.25
N TYR A 74 -10.72 14.39 -14.14
CA TYR A 74 -11.44 13.44 -15.01
C TYR A 74 -10.53 12.71 -16.00
N LYS A 75 -9.36 13.24 -16.34
CA LYS A 75 -8.36 12.52 -17.14
C LYS A 75 -7.72 11.35 -16.36
N HIS A 76 -7.71 11.40 -15.03
CA HIS A 76 -7.13 10.38 -14.16
C HIS A 76 -8.16 9.43 -13.56
N PHE A 77 -9.38 9.89 -13.32
CA PHE A 77 -10.47 9.13 -12.68
C PHE A 77 -11.78 9.44 -13.37
N ALA A 78 -12.47 8.42 -13.87
CA ALA A 78 -13.72 8.61 -14.60
C ALA A 78 -14.86 9.17 -13.71
N ASN A 79 -14.81 8.87 -12.41
CA ASN A 79 -15.82 9.31 -11.45
C ASN A 79 -15.29 9.25 -10.01
N ARG A 80 -16.08 9.79 -9.07
CA ARG A 80 -15.80 9.78 -7.63
C ARG A 80 -15.54 8.37 -7.08
N GLY A 81 -16.32 7.38 -7.52
CA GLY A 81 -16.16 5.99 -7.06
C GLY A 81 -14.81 5.40 -7.43
N GLU A 82 -14.32 5.66 -8.64
CA GLU A 82 -12.98 5.24 -9.08
C GLU A 82 -11.88 5.95 -8.28
N LEU A 83 -12.03 7.25 -8.01
CA LEU A 83 -11.11 8.01 -7.18
C LEU A 83 -11.04 7.43 -5.76
N LEU A 84 -12.19 7.20 -5.10
CA LEU A 84 -12.24 6.62 -3.76
C LEU A 84 -11.67 5.21 -3.71
N ALA A 85 -11.93 4.38 -4.73
CA ALA A 85 -11.32 3.05 -4.85
C ALA A 85 -9.79 3.13 -4.99
N ALA A 86 -9.28 4.12 -5.73
CA ALA A 86 -7.85 4.34 -5.88
C ALA A 86 -7.19 4.82 -4.57
N VAL A 87 -7.85 5.70 -3.79
CA VAL A 87 -7.41 6.07 -2.44
C VAL A 87 -7.34 4.84 -1.54
N TYR A 88 -8.41 4.05 -1.49
CA TYR A 88 -8.45 2.82 -0.70
C TYR A 88 -7.31 1.86 -1.06
N ARG A 89 -7.11 1.63 -2.37
CA ARG A 89 -6.04 0.76 -2.87
C ARG A 89 -4.67 1.24 -2.39
N ARG A 90 -4.36 2.52 -2.58
CA ARG A 90 -3.07 3.12 -2.19
C ARG A 90 -2.80 2.94 -0.70
N GLU A 91 -3.77 3.32 0.14
CA GLU A 91 -3.62 3.21 1.59
C GLU A 91 -3.47 1.74 2.06
N SER A 92 -4.23 0.82 1.45
CA SER A 92 -4.13 -0.61 1.76
C SER A 92 -2.80 -1.21 1.36
N VAL A 93 -2.27 -0.83 0.18
CA VAL A 93 -0.97 -1.30 -0.31
C VAL A 93 0.17 -0.75 0.54
N THR A 94 0.11 0.53 0.89
CA THR A 94 1.11 1.17 1.77
C THR A 94 1.16 0.47 3.13
N LEU A 95 0.00 0.27 3.76
CA LEU A 95 -0.09 -0.44 5.04
C LEU A 95 0.45 -1.88 4.94
N TYR A 96 0.11 -2.60 3.88
CA TYR A 96 0.61 -3.95 3.66
C TYR A 96 2.14 -3.98 3.56
N HIS A 97 2.75 -3.07 2.80
CA HIS A 97 4.21 -3.01 2.66
C HIS A 97 4.91 -2.61 3.96
N GLU A 98 4.37 -1.63 4.71
CA GLU A 98 4.89 -1.25 6.01
C GLU A 98 4.93 -2.45 6.97
N LEU A 99 3.80 -3.15 7.12
CA LEU A 99 3.70 -4.31 8.01
C LEU A 99 4.54 -5.50 7.52
N SER A 100 4.56 -5.77 6.22
CA SER A 100 5.34 -6.87 5.65
C SER A 100 6.83 -6.68 5.85
N ALA A 101 7.34 -5.45 5.74
CA ALA A 101 8.75 -5.14 5.98
C ALA A 101 9.12 -5.36 7.47
N GLU A 102 8.28 -4.87 8.40
CA GLU A 102 8.48 -5.08 9.84
C GLU A 102 8.45 -6.59 10.19
N VAL A 103 7.49 -7.34 9.64
CA VAL A 103 7.32 -8.79 9.85
C VAL A 103 8.50 -9.57 9.26
N ALA A 104 8.98 -9.22 8.09
CA ALA A 104 10.11 -9.90 7.43
C ALA A 104 11.42 -9.75 8.23
N ALA A 105 11.58 -8.69 9.01
CA ALA A 105 12.72 -8.45 9.89
C ALA A 105 12.64 -9.18 11.24
N ALA A 106 11.53 -9.88 11.52
CA ALA A 106 11.30 -10.54 12.80
C ALA A 106 12.25 -11.73 13.02
N GLY A 107 12.77 -11.86 14.25
CA GLY A 107 13.70 -12.93 14.63
C GLY A 107 13.03 -14.29 14.84
N SER A 108 11.73 -14.33 15.17
CA SER A 108 10.98 -15.54 15.48
C SER A 108 9.55 -15.48 14.92
N LEU A 109 8.90 -16.63 14.81
CA LEU A 109 7.48 -16.75 14.46
C LEU A 109 6.60 -15.95 15.44
N GLU A 110 6.88 -15.99 16.72
CA GLU A 110 6.12 -15.25 17.73
C GLU A 110 6.30 -13.74 17.55
N ASP A 111 7.49 -13.26 17.21
CA ASP A 111 7.73 -11.85 16.91
C ASP A 111 7.01 -11.40 15.65
N MET A 112 6.93 -12.24 14.61
CA MET A 112 6.12 -11.95 13.41
C MET A 112 4.66 -11.67 13.79
N TYR A 113 4.06 -12.51 14.61
CA TYR A 113 2.66 -12.32 15.08
C TYR A 113 2.53 -11.12 16.00
N ARG A 114 3.50 -10.86 16.88
CA ARG A 114 3.52 -9.69 17.75
C ARG A 114 3.58 -8.38 16.96
N ILE A 115 4.45 -8.32 15.97
CA ILE A 115 4.56 -7.17 15.06
C ILE A 115 3.26 -6.98 14.29
N LEU A 116 2.70 -8.06 13.76
CA LEU A 116 1.47 -8.00 12.97
C LEU A 116 0.28 -7.48 13.79
N ILE A 117 0.05 -8.03 15.00
CA ILE A 117 -1.09 -7.58 15.84
C ILE A 117 -0.90 -6.14 16.33
N ARG A 118 0.30 -5.75 16.74
CA ARG A 118 0.61 -4.37 17.15
C ARG A 118 0.44 -3.39 16.00
N GLY A 119 0.98 -3.72 14.84
CA GLY A 119 0.85 -2.91 13.63
C GLY A 119 -0.60 -2.79 13.17
N SER A 120 -1.38 -3.87 13.25
CA SER A 120 -2.80 -3.87 12.92
C SER A 120 -3.63 -3.00 13.89
N LEU A 121 -3.35 -3.05 15.19
CA LEU A 121 -3.98 -2.19 16.19
C LEU A 121 -3.60 -0.72 16.00
N ARG A 122 -2.33 -0.43 15.71
CA ARG A 122 -1.85 0.91 15.34
C ARG A 122 -2.58 1.45 14.10
N ALA A 123 -2.61 0.66 13.04
CA ALA A 123 -3.32 1.03 11.81
C ALA A 123 -4.82 1.21 12.01
N ALA A 124 -5.46 0.38 12.85
CA ALA A 124 -6.88 0.53 13.19
C ALA A 124 -7.16 1.83 13.94
N LYS A 125 -6.22 2.30 14.76
CA LYS A 125 -6.30 3.59 15.46
C LYS A 125 -6.11 4.76 14.52
N GLU A 126 -5.08 4.73 13.69
CA GLU A 126 -4.63 5.87 12.88
C GLU A 126 -5.41 6.00 11.57
N ARG A 127 -5.66 4.89 10.89
CA ARG A 127 -6.26 4.83 9.55
C ARG A 127 -7.67 4.21 9.52
N GLY A 128 -8.08 3.60 10.64
CA GLY A 128 -9.37 2.88 10.72
C GLY A 128 -10.59 3.72 10.32
N PRO A 129 -10.73 4.97 10.78
CA PRO A 129 -11.85 5.84 10.38
C PRO A 129 -11.91 6.06 8.86
N VAL A 130 -10.76 6.29 8.22
CA VAL A 130 -10.66 6.49 6.76
C VAL A 130 -11.07 5.21 6.01
N PHE A 131 -10.56 4.05 6.41
CA PHE A 131 -10.92 2.78 5.78
C PHE A 131 -12.42 2.44 5.93
N ILE A 132 -13.00 2.72 7.09
CA ILE A 132 -14.44 2.51 7.33
C ILE A 132 -15.26 3.41 6.42
N ALA A 133 -14.94 4.71 6.37
CA ALA A 133 -15.64 5.68 5.54
C ALA A 133 -15.55 5.31 4.04
N LEU A 134 -14.37 4.95 3.56
CA LEU A 134 -14.15 4.52 2.17
C LEU A 134 -14.95 3.24 1.84
N ARG A 135 -15.00 2.27 2.74
CA ARG A 135 -15.80 1.04 2.55
C ARG A 135 -17.29 1.33 2.50
N GLN A 136 -17.80 2.21 3.35
CA GLN A 136 -19.20 2.64 3.35
C GLN A 136 -19.56 3.39 2.07
N ALA A 137 -18.64 4.20 1.54
CA ALA A 137 -18.81 4.91 0.27
C ALA A 137 -18.66 4.00 -0.98
N GLY A 138 -18.58 2.68 -0.82
CA GLY A 138 -18.51 1.73 -1.94
C GLY A 138 -17.13 1.59 -2.58
N ALA A 139 -16.07 2.11 -1.99
CA ALA A 139 -14.71 1.99 -2.51
C ALA A 139 -14.17 0.54 -2.52
N TRP A 140 -14.84 -0.39 -1.84
CA TRP A 140 -14.46 -1.81 -1.73
C TRP A 140 -14.95 -2.61 -2.95
N THR A 141 -14.28 -2.46 -4.09
CA THR A 141 -14.62 -3.08 -5.38
C THR A 141 -14.25 -4.57 -5.44
N ARG A 142 -14.73 -5.28 -6.50
CA ARG A 142 -14.37 -6.70 -6.74
C ARG A 142 -12.88 -6.88 -6.97
N ASP A 143 -12.25 -5.95 -7.68
CA ASP A 143 -10.81 -6.01 -7.98
C ASP A 143 -9.97 -5.81 -6.73
N LEU A 144 -10.33 -4.85 -5.88
CA LEU A 144 -9.69 -4.67 -4.58
C LEU A 144 -9.81 -5.90 -3.69
N ARG A 145 -10.96 -6.57 -3.69
CA ARG A 145 -11.13 -7.84 -2.96
C ARG A 145 -10.23 -8.96 -3.50
N ARG A 146 -10.01 -9.01 -4.81
CA ARG A 146 -9.10 -9.99 -5.43
C ARG A 146 -7.65 -9.70 -5.06
N GLU A 147 -7.23 -8.45 -5.17
CA GLU A 147 -5.88 -8.00 -4.76
C GLU A 147 -5.62 -8.30 -3.28
N GLN A 148 -6.59 -8.02 -2.40
CA GLN A 148 -6.47 -8.31 -0.98
C GLN A 148 -6.31 -9.81 -0.72
N ARG A 149 -7.12 -10.66 -1.34
CA ARG A 149 -6.98 -12.12 -1.20
C ARG A 149 -5.59 -12.62 -1.63
N GLY A 150 -5.00 -12.02 -2.67
CA GLY A 150 -3.62 -12.33 -3.06
C GLY A 150 -2.63 -12.03 -1.93
N ARG A 151 -2.71 -10.83 -1.35
CA ARG A 151 -1.86 -10.43 -0.21
C ARG A 151 -2.08 -11.30 1.03
N ASP A 152 -3.33 -11.69 1.31
CA ASP A 152 -3.66 -12.57 2.42
C ASP A 152 -3.01 -13.96 2.23
N GLN A 153 -3.03 -14.50 0.99
CA GLN A 153 -2.38 -15.77 0.65
C GLN A 153 -0.86 -15.70 0.80
N ASP A 154 -0.23 -14.60 0.37
CA ASP A 154 1.21 -14.39 0.54
C ASP A 154 1.58 -14.29 2.03
N THR A 155 0.76 -13.61 2.83
CA THR A 155 0.92 -13.54 4.28
C THR A 155 0.81 -14.93 4.91
N VAL A 156 -0.24 -15.69 4.59
CA VAL A 156 -0.42 -17.06 5.09
C VAL A 156 0.80 -17.92 4.76
N ARG A 157 1.27 -17.85 3.51
CA ARG A 157 2.45 -18.63 3.07
C ARG A 157 3.68 -18.27 3.89
N ALA A 158 4.01 -16.99 4.05
CA ALA A 158 5.19 -16.54 4.77
C ALA A 158 5.19 -17.02 6.24
N PHE A 159 4.04 -16.92 6.92
CA PHE A 159 3.91 -17.36 8.31
C PHE A 159 3.93 -18.88 8.44
N ALA A 160 3.27 -19.62 7.55
CA ALA A 160 3.27 -21.07 7.55
C ALA A 160 4.66 -21.65 7.26
N ASP A 161 5.39 -21.08 6.29
CA ASP A 161 6.76 -21.50 5.97
C ASP A 161 7.71 -21.28 7.16
N ARG A 162 7.56 -20.13 7.85
CA ARG A 162 8.32 -19.85 9.07
C ARG A 162 7.98 -20.84 10.19
N ALA A 163 6.69 -21.14 10.40
CA ALA A 163 6.26 -22.09 11.42
C ALA A 163 6.76 -23.50 11.15
N ALA A 164 6.64 -23.98 9.92
CA ALA A 164 7.12 -25.28 9.50
C ALA A 164 8.63 -25.41 9.72
N GLY A 165 9.42 -24.41 9.30
CA GLY A 165 10.88 -24.46 9.45
C GLY A 165 11.35 -24.30 10.90
N GLU A 166 10.80 -23.33 11.66
CA GLU A 166 11.27 -23.04 13.04
C GLU A 166 10.88 -24.14 14.04
N ARG A 167 9.73 -24.78 13.83
CA ARG A 167 9.17 -25.77 14.77
C ARG A 167 9.14 -27.19 14.24
N GLN A 168 9.67 -27.42 13.02
CA GLN A 168 9.69 -28.75 12.37
C GLN A 168 8.28 -29.36 12.28
N LEU A 169 7.28 -28.57 11.91
CA LEU A 169 5.88 -28.96 11.82
C LEU A 169 5.52 -29.43 10.40
N ASP A 170 4.51 -30.30 10.32
CA ASP A 170 3.88 -30.57 9.03
C ASP A 170 3.39 -29.28 8.37
N ARG A 171 3.72 -29.09 7.10
CA ARG A 171 3.47 -27.84 6.38
C ARG A 171 1.99 -27.59 6.16
N ALA A 172 1.19 -28.62 5.88
CA ALA A 172 -0.24 -28.46 5.64
C ALA A 172 -0.97 -28.11 6.94
N ALA A 173 -0.58 -28.77 8.03
CA ALA A 173 -1.11 -28.50 9.36
C ALA A 173 -0.67 -27.11 9.88
N ALA A 174 0.60 -26.71 9.66
CA ALA A 174 1.09 -25.36 9.95
C ALA A 174 0.31 -24.29 9.15
N THR A 175 0.01 -24.55 7.87
CA THR A 175 -0.80 -23.66 7.03
C THR A 175 -2.22 -23.50 7.61
N SER A 176 -2.84 -24.62 8.02
CA SER A 176 -4.18 -24.60 8.60
C SER A 176 -4.22 -23.79 9.91
N ALA A 177 -3.26 -24.00 10.80
CA ALA A 177 -3.12 -23.21 12.02
C ALA A 177 -2.92 -21.71 11.72
N THR A 178 -2.05 -21.41 10.75
CA THR A 178 -1.81 -20.03 10.30
C THR A 178 -3.08 -19.34 9.82
N VAL A 179 -3.90 -19.98 8.99
CA VAL A 179 -5.17 -19.43 8.50
C VAL A 179 -6.10 -19.11 9.66
N VAL A 180 -6.25 -20.01 10.63
CA VAL A 180 -7.11 -19.80 11.80
C VAL A 180 -6.61 -18.63 12.64
N VAL A 181 -5.31 -18.59 12.92
CA VAL A 181 -4.69 -17.55 13.74
C VAL A 181 -4.78 -16.18 13.07
N LEU A 182 -4.45 -16.07 11.79
CA LEU A 182 -4.57 -14.81 11.04
C LEU A 182 -6.03 -14.36 10.92
N GLY A 183 -6.96 -15.31 10.75
CA GLY A 183 -8.39 -15.03 10.70
C GLY A 183 -8.96 -14.41 11.98
N ALA A 184 -8.28 -14.54 13.11
CA ALA A 184 -8.72 -13.93 14.38
C ALA A 184 -8.41 -12.43 14.50
N ILE A 185 -7.58 -11.85 13.61
CA ILE A 185 -7.19 -10.44 13.68
C ILE A 185 -8.39 -9.51 13.49
N ASP A 186 -9.22 -9.74 12.48
CA ASP A 186 -10.39 -8.90 12.20
C ASP A 186 -11.40 -8.85 13.36
N PRO A 187 -11.83 -9.98 13.97
CA PRO A 187 -12.63 -9.98 15.19
C PRO A 187 -11.97 -9.25 16.36
N LEU A 188 -10.66 -9.41 16.55
CA LEU A 188 -9.90 -8.70 17.58
C LEU A 188 -9.92 -7.20 17.36
N LEU A 189 -9.68 -6.72 16.14
CA LEU A 189 -9.77 -5.30 15.80
C LEU A 189 -11.19 -4.77 15.96
N ALA A 190 -12.22 -5.58 15.68
CA ALA A 190 -13.61 -5.22 15.93
C ALA A 190 -13.90 -5.05 17.43
N GLN A 191 -13.35 -5.90 18.29
CA GLN A 191 -13.44 -5.76 19.75
C GLN A 191 -12.70 -4.52 20.24
N TRP A 192 -11.47 -4.28 19.77
CA TRP A 192 -10.70 -3.10 20.15
C TRP A 192 -11.45 -1.80 19.81
N ARG A 193 -12.09 -1.71 18.64
CA ARG A 193 -12.85 -0.51 18.21
C ARG A 193 -14.01 -0.17 19.15
N ARG A 194 -14.58 -1.15 19.87
CA ARG A 194 -15.63 -0.88 20.87
C ARG A 194 -15.11 -0.16 22.12
N ARG A 195 -13.82 -0.38 22.44
CA ARG A 195 -13.14 0.24 23.58
C ARG A 195 -11.68 0.52 23.25
N PRO A 196 -11.38 1.60 22.48
CA PRO A 196 -10.06 1.84 21.90
C PRO A 196 -9.09 2.46 22.92
N THR A 197 -8.73 1.70 23.96
CA THR A 197 -7.76 2.09 25.00
C THR A 197 -6.46 1.32 24.84
N ALA A 198 -5.34 1.91 25.31
CA ALA A 198 -4.04 1.25 25.31
C ALA A 198 -4.03 -0.01 26.20
N ALA A 199 -4.76 0.00 27.31
CA ALA A 199 -4.88 -1.17 28.19
C ALA A 199 -5.61 -2.32 27.47
N HIS A 200 -6.70 -2.02 26.77
CA HIS A 200 -7.43 -3.02 26.01
C HIS A 200 -6.61 -3.55 24.81
N ALA A 201 -5.82 -2.71 24.15
CA ALA A 201 -4.90 -3.15 23.09
C ALA A 201 -3.87 -4.17 23.62
N ARG A 202 -3.25 -3.89 24.77
CA ARG A 202 -2.31 -4.83 25.41
C ARG A 202 -2.96 -6.16 25.80
N LEU A 203 -4.16 -6.12 26.37
CA LEU A 203 -4.91 -7.32 26.70
C LEU A 203 -5.20 -8.18 25.46
N LEU A 204 -5.65 -7.56 24.38
CA LEU A 204 -5.94 -8.27 23.13
C LEU A 204 -4.68 -8.83 22.48
N GLU A 205 -3.55 -8.12 22.56
CA GLU A 205 -2.24 -8.64 22.12
C GLU A 205 -1.86 -9.90 22.91
N GLU A 206 -1.96 -9.89 24.24
CA GLU A 206 -1.66 -11.04 25.08
C GLU A 206 -2.57 -12.24 24.78
N ILE A 207 -3.88 -12.01 24.66
CA ILE A 207 -4.84 -13.07 24.26
C ILE A 207 -4.46 -13.65 22.91
N TYR A 208 -4.13 -12.80 21.93
CA TYR A 208 -3.76 -13.23 20.60
C TYR A 208 -2.48 -14.08 20.59
N LEU A 209 -1.43 -13.65 21.29
CA LEU A 209 -0.18 -14.40 21.36
C LEU A 209 -0.33 -15.73 22.11
N ASN A 210 -1.17 -15.79 23.14
CA ASN A 210 -1.49 -17.06 23.80
C ASN A 210 -2.22 -18.02 22.85
N MET A 211 -3.16 -17.50 22.05
CA MET A 211 -3.84 -18.30 21.02
C MET A 211 -2.85 -18.79 19.94
N VAL A 212 -1.91 -17.96 19.50
CA VAL A 212 -0.83 -18.35 18.57
C VAL A 212 -0.04 -19.54 19.14
N ARG A 213 0.44 -19.41 20.39
CA ARG A 213 1.22 -20.47 21.04
C ARG A 213 0.43 -21.78 21.14
N ALA A 214 -0.83 -21.71 21.57
CA ALA A 214 -1.70 -22.88 21.70
C ALA A 214 -2.00 -23.53 20.34
N ALA A 215 -2.28 -22.74 19.31
CA ALA A 215 -2.56 -23.26 17.98
C ALA A 215 -1.40 -24.04 17.41
N TYR A 216 -0.18 -23.54 17.51
CA TYR A 216 1.00 -24.24 17.00
C TYR A 216 1.51 -25.38 17.91
N ALA A 217 1.20 -25.35 19.19
CA ALA A 217 1.47 -26.48 20.09
C ALA A 217 0.60 -27.70 19.77
N ALA A 218 -0.57 -27.49 19.16
CA ALA A 218 -1.48 -28.56 18.73
C ALA A 218 -1.16 -29.13 17.33
N VAL A 219 -0.22 -28.53 16.60
CA VAL A 219 0.19 -29.00 15.25
C VAL A 219 1.14 -30.18 15.37
N PRO A 220 0.93 -31.30 14.64
CA PRO A 220 1.85 -32.43 14.64
C PRO A 220 3.21 -32.06 14.05
N PRO A 221 4.28 -32.69 14.51
CA PRO A 221 5.61 -32.59 13.88
C PRO A 221 5.56 -33.10 12.44
N ALA A 222 6.51 -32.65 11.63
CA ALA A 222 6.71 -33.22 10.31
C ALA A 222 7.10 -34.72 10.45
N GLU A 223 6.53 -35.59 9.62
CA GLU A 223 7.00 -36.96 9.54
C GLU A 223 8.40 -36.95 8.96
N PRO A 224 9.35 -37.80 9.52
CA PRO A 224 10.68 -37.92 8.94
C PRO A 224 10.54 -38.48 7.50
N GLU A 225 11.19 -37.82 6.55
CA GLU A 225 11.28 -38.36 5.18
C GLU A 225 11.89 -39.77 5.24
N ALA A 226 11.13 -40.75 4.73
CA ALA A 226 11.51 -42.16 4.72
C ALA A 226 12.56 -42.47 3.64
#